data_cbf2a0499dc7b89a9d8bf0d39924dfa5
#
_entry.id   cbf2a0499dc7b89a9d8bf0d39924dfa5
#
_cell.length_a   1.000
_cell.length_b   1.000
_cell.length_c   1.000
_cell.angle_alpha   90.00
_cell.angle_beta   90.00
_cell.angle_gamma   90.00
#
_symmetry.space_group_name_H-M   'P 1'
#
loop_
_entity.id
_entity.type
_entity.pdbx_description
1 polymer ?
#
loop_
_entity_poly.entity_id
_entity_poly.type
_entity_poly.pdbx_seq_one_letter_code
_entity_poly.pdbx_strand_id
1 'polypeptide(L)'
;MVDVYLDCSGGISGDMTLAALAHLGVNFAPLTAALEKAGIACELDIWEELRAGGPGRRVEVRWRQEEQPLRHPADIAAIFNAVDVSAGVRARALAVLDALTAAEAHAHQIPPEEVHFHEVGAVDTLVDILGVCYGLECLGVRHLAASALPWFSGSTVCEHGRIPLPAPATAWLLRGKPVFSAAGEEPSRQELVTPTGAALLHALTDEFVSGPCGVPTALGTGYGSRPAGCGLRVWLLRVDAVTPGADHSVGGQEVVSQLETHLDHLTGEELGQALSMLAEMPEVLDVLWLPGVGKKNRPSGLLRVLCLPGHEDAASRAVLRHTHTLGLRRQRVERLGLPRQGVSTCLDGQAMPAKLYEIEGQSYVRVEAEAVGRAAREKGLGAPALRLHCGREKYGKS
;
A
#
# COMPACT_ATOMS: atom_id res chain seq x y z
N MET A 1 8.34 -11.57 11.01
CA MET A 1 8.30 -10.55 9.95
C MET A 1 7.13 -9.63 10.25
N VAL A 2 7.30 -8.33 10.14
CA VAL A 2 6.29 -7.32 10.47
C VAL A 2 6.04 -6.42 9.27
N ASP A 3 4.84 -5.88 9.18
CA ASP A 3 4.52 -4.81 8.25
C ASP A 3 4.59 -3.47 9.00
N VAL A 4 4.97 -2.42 8.30
CA VAL A 4 5.12 -1.08 8.86
C VAL A 4 4.22 -0.10 8.13
N TYR A 5 3.59 0.78 8.91
CA TYR A 5 2.88 1.93 8.38
C TYR A 5 3.51 3.22 8.91
N LEU A 6 3.92 4.08 7.98
CA LEU A 6 4.43 5.42 8.26
C LEU A 6 3.28 6.42 8.20
N ASP A 7 2.90 6.96 9.34
CA ASP A 7 1.98 8.07 9.40
C ASP A 7 2.76 9.38 9.29
N CYS A 8 2.85 9.84 8.07
CA CYS A 8 3.57 11.06 7.69
C CYS A 8 2.73 12.33 7.85
N SER A 9 1.59 12.30 8.53
CA SER A 9 0.71 13.47 8.69
C SER A 9 1.41 14.68 9.34
N GLY A 10 2.44 14.43 10.15
CA GLY A 10 3.31 15.47 10.72
C GLY A 10 4.53 15.83 9.85
N GLY A 11 4.66 15.25 8.66
CA GLY A 11 5.85 15.34 7.82
C GLY A 11 6.80 14.17 8.01
N ILE A 12 7.92 14.20 7.27
CA ILE A 12 8.98 13.17 7.35
C ILE A 12 10.34 13.75 7.00
N SER A 13 11.34 13.33 7.75
CA SER A 13 12.76 13.57 7.48
C SER A 13 13.57 12.34 7.91
N GLY A 14 14.85 12.31 7.57
CA GLY A 14 15.72 11.20 7.93
C GLY A 14 15.86 11.05 9.44
N ASP A 15 16.19 12.13 10.14
CA ASP A 15 16.32 12.18 11.60
C ASP A 15 15.02 11.77 12.33
N MET A 16 13.86 12.21 11.84
CA MET A 16 12.57 11.80 12.39
C MET A 16 12.35 10.28 12.25
N THR A 17 12.72 9.73 11.10
CA THR A 17 12.57 8.29 10.84
C THR A 17 13.51 7.49 11.72
N LEU A 18 14.76 7.92 11.84
CA LEU A 18 15.74 7.32 12.74
C LEU A 18 15.27 7.36 14.20
N ALA A 19 14.76 8.51 14.64
CA ALA A 19 14.24 8.70 16.00
C ALA A 19 13.04 7.79 16.29
N ALA A 20 12.13 7.63 15.34
CA ALA A 20 10.99 6.73 15.49
C ALA A 20 11.41 5.25 15.57
N LEU A 21 12.41 4.83 14.78
CA LEU A 21 12.97 3.48 14.84
C LEU A 21 13.71 3.25 16.17
N ALA A 22 14.44 4.27 16.68
CA ALA A 22 15.04 4.22 18.00
C ALA A 22 13.98 4.10 19.11
N HIS A 23 12.83 4.77 18.97
CA HIS A 23 11.72 4.65 19.92
C HIS A 23 11.08 3.24 19.90
N LEU A 24 11.12 2.56 18.76
CA LEU A 24 10.72 1.15 18.64
C LEU A 24 11.74 0.16 19.19
N GLY A 25 12.86 0.65 19.74
CA GLY A 25 13.87 -0.18 20.40
C GLY A 25 15.03 -0.63 19.50
N VAL A 26 15.17 -0.08 18.30
CA VAL A 26 16.33 -0.37 17.44
C VAL A 26 17.61 0.12 18.13
N ASN A 27 18.60 -0.78 18.24
CA ASN A 27 19.93 -0.47 18.72
C ASN A 27 20.85 -0.13 17.54
N PHE A 28 21.31 1.11 17.47
CA PHE A 28 22.18 1.61 16.41
C PHE A 28 23.69 1.48 16.72
N ALA A 29 24.09 1.02 17.91
CA ALA A 29 25.51 0.88 18.27
C ALA A 29 26.31 -0.03 17.30
N PRO A 30 25.76 -1.14 16.77
CA PRO A 30 26.49 -1.92 15.77
C PRO A 30 26.72 -1.15 14.47
N LEU A 31 25.75 -0.32 14.04
CA LEU A 31 25.89 0.51 12.85
C LEU A 31 26.93 1.62 13.03
N THR A 32 26.93 2.33 14.16
CA THR A 32 27.93 3.37 14.43
C THR A 32 29.33 2.78 14.47
N ALA A 33 29.51 1.60 15.07
CA ALA A 33 30.79 0.89 15.05
C ALA A 33 31.24 0.46 13.63
N ALA A 34 30.29 0.08 12.77
CA ALA A 34 30.57 -0.24 11.36
C ALA A 34 30.95 1.00 10.54
N LEU A 35 30.28 2.14 10.81
CA LEU A 35 30.59 3.44 10.21
C LEU A 35 31.98 3.93 10.62
N GLU A 36 32.34 3.82 11.89
CA GLU A 36 33.67 4.21 12.40
C GLU A 36 34.79 3.40 11.71
N LYS A 37 34.61 2.08 11.55
CA LYS A 37 35.54 1.21 10.82
C LYS A 37 35.66 1.61 9.34
N ALA A 38 34.60 2.15 8.74
CA ALA A 38 34.60 2.66 7.36
C ALA A 38 35.13 4.10 7.26
N GLY A 39 35.66 4.68 8.36
CA GLY A 39 36.25 6.02 8.39
C GLY A 39 35.24 7.15 8.67
N ILE A 40 34.01 6.84 9.03
CA ILE A 40 32.96 7.80 9.39
C ILE A 40 32.81 7.82 10.91
N ALA A 41 33.62 8.63 11.59
CA ALA A 41 33.53 8.79 13.04
C ALA A 41 32.34 9.67 13.42
N CYS A 42 31.22 9.04 13.78
CA CYS A 42 30.00 9.72 14.22
C CYS A 42 29.44 9.10 15.50
N GLU A 43 28.73 9.91 16.25
CA GLU A 43 27.97 9.51 17.44
C GLU A 43 26.48 9.83 17.19
N LEU A 44 25.60 8.93 17.62
CA LEU A 44 24.17 9.14 17.62
C LEU A 44 23.71 9.48 19.03
N ASP A 45 23.39 10.73 19.26
CA ASP A 45 22.72 11.15 20.48
C ASP A 45 21.23 10.90 20.35
N ILE A 46 20.69 10.06 21.22
CA ILE A 46 19.29 9.68 21.21
C ILE A 46 18.71 9.97 22.59
N TRP A 47 17.68 10.80 22.65
CA TRP A 47 17.00 11.13 23.90
C TRP A 47 15.49 11.09 23.77
N GLU A 48 14.83 10.94 24.92
CA GLU A 48 13.38 11.01 25.00
C GLU A 48 12.91 12.46 24.92
N GLU A 49 11.85 12.69 24.17
CA GLU A 49 11.23 14.00 24.01
C GLU A 49 9.72 13.87 24.13
N LEU A 50 9.11 14.76 24.91
CA LEU A 50 7.66 14.85 25.09
C LEU A 50 7.16 16.10 24.38
N ARG A 51 6.29 15.93 23.39
CA ARG A 51 5.58 17.01 22.70
C ARG A 51 4.07 16.82 22.77
N ALA A 52 3.32 17.74 22.18
CA ALA A 52 1.85 17.64 22.09
C ALA A 52 1.38 16.32 21.45
N GLY A 53 2.18 15.73 20.55
CA GLY A 53 1.91 14.42 19.93
C GLY A 53 2.18 13.20 20.84
N GLY A 54 2.63 13.40 22.08
CA GLY A 54 2.93 12.35 23.04
C GLY A 54 4.44 12.10 23.24
N PRO A 55 4.81 11.00 23.91
CA PRO A 55 6.20 10.60 24.08
C PRO A 55 6.80 10.13 22.75
N GLY A 56 8.05 10.44 22.52
CA GLY A 56 8.81 10.04 21.36
C GLY A 56 10.31 10.17 21.61
N ARG A 57 11.08 10.02 20.55
CA ARG A 57 12.52 10.25 20.60
C ARG A 57 12.95 11.29 19.60
N ARG A 58 14.11 11.85 19.87
CA ARG A 58 14.86 12.69 18.95
C ARG A 58 16.25 12.12 18.78
N VAL A 59 16.82 12.31 17.58
CA VAL A 59 18.17 11.87 17.23
C VAL A 59 18.94 13.07 16.70
N GLU A 60 20.20 13.18 17.10
CA GLU A 60 21.15 14.10 16.53
C GLU A 60 22.43 13.33 16.18
N VAL A 61 22.89 13.52 14.97
CA VAL A 61 24.17 12.94 14.50
C VAL A 61 25.27 13.92 14.81
N ARG A 62 26.24 13.52 15.62
CA ARG A 62 27.45 14.28 15.89
C ARG A 62 28.65 13.64 15.22
N TRP A 63 29.44 14.44 14.56
CA TRP A 63 30.70 13.99 13.93
C TRP A 63 31.87 14.86 14.42
N ARG A 64 33.06 14.29 14.36
CA ARG A 64 34.25 14.90 14.97
C ARG A 64 35.06 15.81 14.02
N GLN A 65 34.71 15.91 12.76
CA GLN A 65 35.46 16.75 11.79
C GLN A 65 34.79 18.10 11.61
N GLU A 66 35.60 19.18 11.65
CA GLU A 66 35.11 20.56 11.53
C GLU A 66 34.68 20.92 10.11
N GLU A 67 35.22 20.28 9.05
CA GLU A 67 34.85 20.51 7.66
C GLU A 67 34.19 19.26 7.05
N GLN A 68 33.03 19.46 6.45
CA GLN A 68 32.37 18.43 5.66
C GLN A 68 32.84 18.53 4.23
N PRO A 69 33.50 17.51 3.67
CA PRO A 69 33.81 17.53 2.24
C PRO A 69 32.54 17.44 1.42
N LEU A 70 32.40 18.27 0.40
CA LEU A 70 31.41 18.08 -0.67
C LEU A 70 31.63 16.69 -1.25
N ARG A 71 30.53 15.93 -1.37
CA ARG A 71 30.62 14.54 -1.82
C ARG A 71 29.80 14.33 -3.08
N HIS A 72 30.43 13.68 -4.05
CA HIS A 72 29.71 13.15 -5.20
C HIS A 72 28.91 11.88 -4.81
N PRO A 73 27.84 11.56 -5.55
CA PRO A 73 27.11 10.30 -5.35
C PRO A 73 28.02 9.07 -5.34
N ALA A 74 29.07 9.05 -6.17
CA ALA A 74 30.03 7.96 -6.22
C ALA A 74 30.82 7.79 -4.91
N ASP A 75 31.18 8.88 -4.24
CA ASP A 75 31.89 8.85 -2.96
C ASP A 75 30.99 8.27 -1.86
N ILE A 76 29.72 8.68 -1.84
CA ILE A 76 28.74 8.19 -0.90
C ILE A 76 28.48 6.70 -1.13
N ALA A 77 28.32 6.28 -2.38
CA ALA A 77 28.15 4.90 -2.77
C ALA A 77 29.35 4.04 -2.34
N ALA A 78 30.59 4.57 -2.49
CA ALA A 78 31.80 3.89 -2.01
C ALA A 78 31.78 3.70 -0.49
N ILE A 79 31.34 4.70 0.28
CA ILE A 79 31.16 4.59 1.73
C ILE A 79 30.12 3.49 2.07
N PHE A 80 28.93 3.51 1.43
CA PHE A 80 27.89 2.49 1.68
C PHE A 80 28.38 1.08 1.36
N ASN A 81 29.27 0.93 0.36
CA ASN A 81 29.88 -0.33 0.02
C ASN A 81 30.96 -0.78 1.03
N ALA A 82 31.63 0.17 1.69
CA ALA A 82 32.68 -0.11 2.67
C ALA A 82 32.12 -0.41 4.07
N VAL A 83 30.91 0.06 4.42
CA VAL A 83 30.31 -0.21 5.73
C VAL A 83 29.88 -1.67 5.82
N ASP A 84 30.21 -2.29 6.96
CA ASP A 84 29.88 -3.69 7.27
C ASP A 84 28.40 -3.82 7.68
N VAL A 85 27.54 -3.89 6.67
CA VAL A 85 26.09 -4.11 6.80
C VAL A 85 25.65 -5.21 5.83
N SER A 86 24.46 -5.74 6.02
CA SER A 86 23.91 -6.75 5.14
C SER A 86 23.78 -6.27 3.69
N ALA A 87 23.74 -7.20 2.74
CA ALA A 87 23.48 -6.88 1.33
C ALA A 87 22.12 -6.20 1.13
N GLY A 88 21.12 -6.54 1.95
CA GLY A 88 19.78 -5.93 1.92
C GLY A 88 19.79 -4.47 2.37
N VAL A 89 20.44 -4.16 3.47
CA VAL A 89 20.62 -2.78 3.97
C VAL A 89 21.35 -1.94 2.92
N ARG A 90 22.46 -2.46 2.39
CA ARG A 90 23.26 -1.78 1.37
C ARG A 90 22.48 -1.48 0.11
N ALA A 91 21.74 -2.45 -0.40
CA ALA A 91 20.93 -2.29 -1.61
C ALA A 91 19.84 -1.21 -1.43
N ARG A 92 19.16 -1.20 -0.28
CA ARG A 92 18.16 -0.17 0.06
C ARG A 92 18.80 1.22 0.18
N ALA A 93 19.95 1.33 0.84
CA ALA A 93 20.64 2.60 1.01
C ALA A 93 21.10 3.18 -0.34
N LEU A 94 21.62 2.35 -1.24
CA LEU A 94 21.97 2.76 -2.60
C LEU A 94 20.74 3.20 -3.40
N ALA A 95 19.62 2.52 -3.29
CA ALA A 95 18.38 2.93 -3.96
C ALA A 95 17.87 4.30 -3.47
N VAL A 96 18.02 4.61 -2.19
CA VAL A 96 17.69 5.94 -1.65
C VAL A 96 18.66 7.00 -2.18
N LEU A 97 19.96 6.68 -2.24
CA LEU A 97 20.97 7.57 -2.80
C LEU A 97 20.71 7.86 -4.29
N ASP A 98 20.34 6.83 -5.07
CA ASP A 98 20.01 7.00 -6.49
C ASP A 98 18.79 7.93 -6.67
N ALA A 99 17.77 7.78 -5.82
CA ALA A 99 16.59 8.65 -5.83
C ALA A 99 16.94 10.11 -5.52
N LEU A 100 17.79 10.35 -4.51
CA LEU A 100 18.29 11.68 -4.18
C LEU A 100 19.12 12.27 -5.31
N THR A 101 20.05 11.49 -5.86
CA THR A 101 20.90 11.91 -6.98
C THR A 101 20.07 12.33 -8.20
N ALA A 102 19.05 11.54 -8.55
CA ALA A 102 18.16 11.85 -9.65
C ALA A 102 17.36 13.15 -9.41
N ALA A 103 16.93 13.39 -8.16
CA ALA A 103 16.20 14.58 -7.78
C ALA A 103 17.07 15.85 -7.84
N GLU A 104 18.29 15.78 -7.34
CA GLU A 104 19.27 16.89 -7.38
C GLU A 104 19.73 17.17 -8.81
N ALA A 105 20.04 16.14 -9.60
CA ALA A 105 20.36 16.26 -11.02
C ALA A 105 19.25 17.01 -11.78
N HIS A 106 18.00 16.66 -11.51
CA HIS A 106 16.87 17.36 -12.10
C HIS A 106 16.74 18.81 -11.60
N ALA A 107 16.91 19.05 -10.31
CA ALA A 107 16.81 20.39 -9.72
C ALA A 107 17.88 21.34 -10.27
N HIS A 108 19.08 20.84 -10.49
CA HIS A 108 20.22 21.60 -10.99
C HIS A 108 20.38 21.57 -12.51
N GLN A 109 19.59 20.76 -13.23
CA GLN A 109 19.68 20.56 -14.69
C GLN A 109 21.09 20.11 -15.13
N ILE A 110 21.71 19.22 -14.36
CA ILE A 110 23.02 18.62 -14.62
C ILE A 110 22.92 17.09 -14.72
N PRO A 111 23.89 16.41 -15.35
CA PRO A 111 23.98 14.95 -15.32
C PRO A 111 24.14 14.42 -13.88
N PRO A 112 23.62 13.22 -13.56
CA PRO A 112 23.74 12.62 -12.22
C PRO A 112 25.18 12.49 -11.72
N GLU A 113 26.15 12.31 -12.63
CA GLU A 113 27.58 12.18 -12.32
C GLU A 113 28.20 13.49 -11.85
N GLU A 114 27.61 14.61 -12.23
CA GLU A 114 28.07 15.97 -11.89
C GLU A 114 27.38 16.52 -10.63
N VAL A 115 26.48 15.77 -10.01
CA VAL A 115 25.81 16.18 -8.78
C VAL A 115 26.83 16.31 -7.65
N HIS A 116 26.78 17.47 -6.98
CA HIS A 116 27.47 17.72 -5.73
C HIS A 116 26.43 17.96 -4.64
N PHE A 117 26.46 17.14 -3.61
CA PHE A 117 25.56 17.32 -2.48
C PHE A 117 26.10 18.43 -1.56
N HIS A 118 25.42 19.55 -1.49
CA HIS A 118 25.75 20.67 -0.61
C HIS A 118 25.17 20.49 0.79
N GLU A 119 23.88 20.20 0.88
CA GLU A 119 23.16 19.98 2.15
C GLU A 119 22.95 18.48 2.46
N VAL A 120 22.76 17.67 1.42
CA VAL A 120 22.45 16.24 1.52
C VAL A 120 23.70 15.35 1.64
N GLY A 121 24.88 15.84 1.29
CA GLY A 121 26.15 15.09 1.38
C GLY A 121 26.79 15.08 2.77
N ALA A 122 26.17 15.72 3.75
CA ALA A 122 26.61 15.76 5.13
C ALA A 122 26.56 14.36 5.79
N VAL A 123 27.36 14.16 6.82
CA VAL A 123 27.45 12.88 7.54
C VAL A 123 26.11 12.47 8.13
N ASP A 124 25.28 13.42 8.57
CA ASP A 124 23.94 13.20 9.07
C ASP A 124 23.05 12.49 8.05
N THR A 125 23.04 12.96 6.80
CA THR A 125 22.27 12.31 5.72
C THR A 125 22.73 10.88 5.43
N LEU A 126 24.06 10.62 5.47
CA LEU A 126 24.59 9.27 5.28
C LEU A 126 24.13 8.34 6.41
N VAL A 127 24.17 8.84 7.63
CA VAL A 127 23.75 8.11 8.83
C VAL A 127 22.23 7.90 8.80
N ASP A 128 21.46 8.90 8.40
CA ASP A 128 20.01 8.80 8.26
C ASP A 128 19.62 7.69 7.28
N ILE A 129 20.22 7.71 6.09
CA ILE A 129 19.89 6.71 5.05
C ILE A 129 20.26 5.30 5.50
N LEU A 130 21.51 5.09 5.93
CA LEU A 130 21.98 3.76 6.38
C LEU A 130 21.22 3.32 7.63
N GLY A 131 21.00 4.24 8.58
CA GLY A 131 20.34 3.94 9.84
C GLY A 131 18.87 3.55 9.64
N VAL A 132 18.15 4.24 8.77
CA VAL A 132 16.77 3.86 8.45
C VAL A 132 16.73 2.47 7.80
N CYS A 133 17.56 2.21 6.79
CA CYS A 133 17.63 0.91 6.12
C CYS A 133 18.02 -0.22 7.10
N TYR A 134 18.99 0.05 7.98
CA TYR A 134 19.41 -0.86 9.03
C TYR A 134 18.30 -1.11 10.06
N GLY A 135 17.64 -0.06 10.53
CA GLY A 135 16.57 -0.18 11.51
C GLY A 135 15.35 -0.95 11.00
N LEU A 136 14.97 -0.74 9.75
CA LEU A 136 13.91 -1.52 9.10
C LEU A 136 14.28 -3.02 9.01
N GLU A 137 15.54 -3.33 8.75
CA GLU A 137 16.01 -4.72 8.74
C GLU A 137 16.01 -5.32 10.15
N CYS A 138 16.50 -4.59 11.16
CA CYS A 138 16.48 -5.04 12.56
C CYS A 138 15.06 -5.38 13.05
N LEU A 139 14.06 -4.63 12.60
CA LEU A 139 12.66 -4.90 12.90
C LEU A 139 12.04 -6.03 12.06
N GLY A 140 12.78 -6.54 11.07
CA GLY A 140 12.30 -7.59 10.17
C GLY A 140 11.14 -7.13 9.29
N VAL A 141 11.19 -5.88 8.82
CA VAL A 141 10.14 -5.28 7.99
C VAL A 141 10.09 -5.96 6.64
N ARG A 142 8.88 -6.43 6.29
CA ARG A 142 8.58 -7.09 5.02
C ARG A 142 7.88 -6.16 4.05
N HIS A 143 6.98 -5.34 4.55
CA HIS A 143 6.14 -4.44 3.77
C HIS A 143 6.07 -3.08 4.46
N LEU A 144 6.26 -2.01 3.68
CA LEU A 144 6.27 -0.63 4.15
C LEU A 144 5.20 0.18 3.43
N ALA A 145 4.13 0.50 4.14
CA ALA A 145 3.10 1.40 3.67
C ALA A 145 3.27 2.80 4.27
N ALA A 146 2.81 3.83 3.57
CA ALA A 146 2.84 5.20 4.05
C ALA A 146 1.49 5.92 3.85
N SER A 147 1.22 6.93 4.69
CA SER A 147 0.09 7.83 4.50
C SER A 147 0.34 8.82 3.35
N ALA A 148 -0.70 9.52 2.91
CA ALA A 148 -0.53 10.75 2.15
C ALA A 148 0.34 11.75 2.92
N LEU A 149 1.02 12.67 2.19
CA LEU A 149 1.95 13.63 2.73
C LEU A 149 1.29 15.01 2.92
N PRO A 150 1.60 15.73 4.00
CA PRO A 150 1.05 17.05 4.20
C PRO A 150 1.60 18.03 3.17
N TRP A 151 0.71 18.86 2.60
CA TRP A 151 1.14 19.94 1.72
C TRP A 151 1.73 21.10 2.54
N PHE A 152 2.78 21.69 2.04
CA PHE A 152 3.41 22.86 2.62
C PHE A 152 3.89 23.80 1.51
N SER A 153 4.06 25.09 1.84
CA SER A 153 4.42 26.11 0.86
C SER A 153 5.21 27.24 1.53
N GLY A 154 5.77 28.12 0.73
CA GLY A 154 6.55 29.25 1.23
C GLY A 154 7.92 29.30 0.63
N SER A 155 8.92 29.69 1.40
CA SER A 155 10.31 29.73 0.98
C SER A 155 11.24 29.49 2.16
N THR A 156 12.38 28.87 1.88
CA THR A 156 13.48 28.71 2.83
C THR A 156 14.75 29.36 2.27
N VAL A 157 15.73 29.58 3.13
CA VAL A 157 17.06 30.09 2.74
C VAL A 157 18.05 28.97 2.94
N CYS A 158 18.79 28.65 1.89
CA CYS A 158 19.84 27.64 1.86
C CYS A 158 21.08 28.20 1.18
N GLU A 159 22.11 27.38 0.93
CA GLU A 159 23.33 27.82 0.21
C GLU A 159 23.05 28.41 -1.17
N HIS A 160 21.98 27.97 -1.83
CA HIS A 160 21.53 28.49 -3.13
C HIS A 160 20.69 29.78 -3.00
N GLY A 161 20.64 30.39 -1.81
CA GLY A 161 19.81 31.55 -1.53
C GLY A 161 18.38 31.18 -1.15
N ARG A 162 17.43 32.04 -1.51
CA ARG A 162 16.00 31.81 -1.19
C ARG A 162 15.35 30.91 -2.24
N ILE A 163 14.91 29.75 -1.84
CA ILE A 163 14.22 28.78 -2.72
C ILE A 163 12.76 28.57 -2.26
N PRO A 164 11.85 28.19 -3.18
CA PRO A 164 10.48 27.87 -2.84
C PRO A 164 10.39 26.54 -2.05
N LEU A 165 9.29 26.37 -1.29
CA LEU A 165 8.90 25.14 -0.66
C LEU A 165 7.65 24.54 -1.36
N PRO A 166 7.61 23.21 -1.61
CA PRO A 166 8.72 22.25 -1.41
C PRO A 166 9.95 22.61 -2.23
N ALA A 167 11.14 22.32 -1.69
CA ALA A 167 12.41 22.50 -2.40
C ALA A 167 12.38 21.75 -3.76
N PRO A 168 13.10 22.20 -4.80
CA PRO A 168 13.01 21.60 -6.13
C PRO A 168 13.24 20.09 -6.17
N ALA A 169 14.22 19.58 -5.44
CA ALA A 169 14.49 18.14 -5.33
C ALA A 169 13.34 17.41 -4.62
N THR A 170 12.83 17.97 -3.52
CA THR A 170 11.65 17.41 -2.81
C THR A 170 10.43 17.41 -3.74
N ALA A 171 10.16 18.50 -4.44
CA ALA A 171 9.04 18.58 -5.38
C ALA A 171 9.13 17.52 -6.49
N TRP A 172 10.33 17.22 -6.96
CA TRP A 172 10.56 16.15 -7.93
C TRP A 172 10.22 14.77 -7.33
N LEU A 173 10.67 14.48 -6.12
CA LEU A 173 10.42 13.22 -5.41
C LEU A 173 8.95 13.03 -5.04
N LEU A 174 8.20 14.11 -4.84
CA LEU A 174 6.76 14.07 -4.52
C LEU A 174 5.87 13.73 -5.72
N ARG A 175 6.39 13.78 -6.96
CA ARG A 175 5.58 13.46 -8.14
C ARG A 175 4.99 12.06 -8.07
N GLY A 176 3.68 11.96 -8.35
CA GLY A 176 2.95 10.70 -8.29
C GLY A 176 2.62 10.19 -6.89
N LYS A 177 2.98 10.92 -5.83
CA LYS A 177 2.65 10.57 -4.46
C LYS A 177 1.41 11.32 -3.98
N PRO A 178 0.56 10.70 -3.16
CA PRO A 178 -0.62 11.38 -2.63
C PRO A 178 -0.21 12.47 -1.63
N VAL A 179 -0.81 13.63 -1.78
CA VAL A 179 -0.64 14.75 -0.86
C VAL A 179 -2.00 15.21 -0.35
N PHE A 180 -2.05 15.83 0.82
CA PHE A 180 -3.26 16.43 1.36
C PHE A 180 -2.99 17.82 1.91
N SER A 181 -4.03 18.66 1.90
CA SER A 181 -4.06 19.93 2.60
C SER A 181 -5.21 19.87 3.60
N ALA A 182 -4.97 20.28 4.84
CA ALA A 182 -6.04 20.32 5.83
C ALA A 182 -7.13 21.30 5.39
N ALA A 183 -8.37 20.86 5.37
CA ALA A 183 -9.48 21.69 4.92
C ALA A 183 -9.70 22.88 5.89
N GLY A 184 -9.63 24.10 5.37
CA GLY A 184 -9.82 25.32 6.14
C GLY A 184 -8.58 25.84 6.87
N GLU A 185 -7.43 25.18 6.73
CA GLU A 185 -6.15 25.64 7.26
C GLU A 185 -5.24 26.16 6.15
N GLU A 186 -4.46 27.20 6.45
CA GLU A 186 -3.38 27.60 5.54
C GLU A 186 -2.29 26.52 5.54
N PRO A 187 -1.69 26.20 4.35
CA PRO A 187 -0.55 25.30 4.29
C PRO A 187 0.59 25.76 5.19
N SER A 188 1.27 24.80 5.82
CA SER A 188 2.45 25.11 6.62
C SER A 188 3.47 25.89 5.78
N ARG A 189 4.04 26.91 6.37
CA ARG A 189 5.15 27.69 5.77
C ARG A 189 6.51 27.14 6.13
N GLN A 190 6.54 25.99 6.76
CA GLN A 190 7.76 25.26 7.10
C GLN A 190 7.86 24.02 6.23
N GLU A 191 9.08 23.63 5.93
CA GLU A 191 9.35 22.37 5.25
C GLU A 191 8.92 21.21 6.15
N LEU A 192 7.93 20.45 5.74
CA LEU A 192 7.43 19.28 6.45
C LEU A 192 8.02 17.97 5.93
N VAL A 193 8.40 17.95 4.66
CA VAL A 193 9.03 16.81 4.01
C VAL A 193 10.38 17.26 3.45
N THR A 194 11.46 16.72 4.02
CA THR A 194 12.82 17.03 3.56
C THR A 194 13.18 16.20 2.32
N PRO A 195 14.21 16.58 1.54
CA PRO A 195 14.70 15.76 0.42
C PRO A 195 15.03 14.33 0.85
N THR A 196 15.72 14.14 1.97
CA THR A 196 16.05 12.80 2.53
C THR A 196 14.80 12.01 2.88
N GLY A 197 13.83 12.63 3.57
CA GLY A 197 12.55 11.98 3.90
C GLY A 197 11.75 11.58 2.66
N ALA A 198 11.72 12.46 1.64
CA ALA A 198 11.06 12.16 0.37
C ALA A 198 11.74 11.02 -0.40
N ALA A 199 13.08 10.95 -0.36
CA ALA A 199 13.85 9.88 -1.02
C ALA A 199 13.67 8.53 -0.30
N LEU A 200 13.64 8.52 1.03
CA LEU A 200 13.33 7.32 1.81
C LEU A 200 11.95 6.76 1.40
N LEU A 201 10.93 7.63 1.32
CA LEU A 201 9.61 7.20 0.85
C LEU A 201 9.61 6.75 -0.61
N HIS A 202 10.35 7.44 -1.47
CA HIS A 202 10.42 7.09 -2.90
C HIS A 202 11.01 5.70 -3.14
N ALA A 203 12.06 5.36 -2.38
CA ALA A 203 12.83 4.14 -2.60
C ALA A 203 12.34 2.95 -1.78
N LEU A 204 11.71 3.19 -0.61
CA LEU A 204 11.44 2.12 0.36
C LEU A 204 9.96 1.82 0.54
N THR A 205 9.03 2.73 0.14
CA THR A 205 7.60 2.53 0.34
C THR A 205 7.01 1.68 -0.78
N ASP A 206 6.35 0.59 -0.40
CA ASP A 206 5.66 -0.31 -1.33
C ASP A 206 4.34 0.29 -1.81
N GLU A 207 3.58 0.95 -0.91
CA GLU A 207 2.30 1.56 -1.26
C GLU A 207 1.95 2.77 -0.38
N PHE A 208 1.06 3.63 -0.90
CA PHE A 208 0.45 4.72 -0.14
C PHE A 208 -1.01 4.39 0.14
N VAL A 209 -1.39 4.42 1.43
CA VAL A 209 -2.72 4.04 1.91
C VAL A 209 -3.32 5.08 2.85
N SER A 210 -4.63 5.10 3.00
CA SER A 210 -5.33 6.05 3.89
C SER A 210 -5.20 5.72 5.37
N GLY A 211 -4.74 4.52 5.71
CA GLY A 211 -4.53 4.06 7.08
C GLY A 211 -3.97 2.64 7.12
N PRO A 212 -3.45 2.21 8.29
CA PRO A 212 -2.83 0.91 8.43
C PRO A 212 -3.86 -0.22 8.30
N CYS A 213 -3.43 -1.34 7.69
CA CYS A 213 -4.19 -2.58 7.68
C CYS A 213 -3.43 -3.62 8.51
N GLY A 214 -4.01 -4.04 9.64
CA GLY A 214 -3.34 -4.97 10.56
C GLY A 214 -3.64 -4.67 12.02
N VAL A 215 -3.10 -5.48 12.92
CA VAL A 215 -3.16 -5.25 14.37
C VAL A 215 -1.92 -4.47 14.79
N PRO A 216 -2.04 -3.20 15.24
CA PRO A 216 -0.91 -2.44 15.77
C PRO A 216 -0.32 -3.16 16.98
N THR A 217 0.99 -3.41 16.96
CA THR A 217 1.72 -4.07 18.06
C THR A 217 2.67 -3.13 18.78
N ALA A 218 3.16 -2.10 18.09
CA ALA A 218 4.01 -1.07 18.68
C ALA A 218 3.89 0.23 17.88
N LEU A 219 4.23 1.34 18.54
CA LEU A 219 4.28 2.69 17.97
C LEU A 219 5.60 3.35 18.34
N GLY A 220 6.34 3.77 17.31
CA GLY A 220 7.49 4.67 17.46
C GLY A 220 7.14 6.07 16.99
N THR A 221 7.51 7.07 17.78
CA THR A 221 7.36 8.48 17.40
C THR A 221 8.73 9.13 17.33
N GLY A 222 9.04 9.74 16.19
CA GLY A 222 10.27 10.49 15.97
C GLY A 222 10.00 11.97 15.78
N TYR A 223 10.70 12.80 16.53
CA TYR A 223 10.63 14.25 16.45
C TYR A 223 11.87 14.80 15.75
N GLY A 224 11.66 15.70 14.82
CA GLY A 224 12.73 16.45 14.17
C GLY A 224 13.20 17.65 14.99
N SER A 225 14.19 18.37 14.49
CA SER A 225 14.80 19.54 15.12
C SER A 225 13.84 20.70 15.37
N ARG A 226 12.75 20.80 14.61
CA ARG A 226 11.77 21.89 14.73
C ARG A 226 10.85 21.68 15.94
N PRO A 227 10.62 22.73 16.78
CA PRO A 227 9.84 22.61 18.01
C PRO A 227 8.35 22.28 17.77
N ALA A 228 7.79 22.76 16.66
CA ALA A 228 6.40 22.55 16.32
C ALA A 228 6.25 21.35 15.37
N GLY A 229 5.37 20.41 15.72
CA GLY A 229 5.03 19.27 14.86
C GLY A 229 4.60 18.05 15.64
N CYS A 230 3.71 17.26 15.04
CA CYS A 230 3.20 16.02 15.64
C CYS A 230 4.22 14.87 15.61
N GLY A 231 5.37 15.07 14.94
CA GLY A 231 6.35 14.02 14.69
C GLY A 231 5.90 13.01 13.62
N LEU A 232 6.84 12.17 13.21
CA LEU A 232 6.58 10.98 12.38
C LEU A 232 6.17 9.83 13.29
N ARG A 233 5.08 9.14 12.97
CA ARG A 233 4.65 7.96 13.69
C ARG A 233 4.89 6.71 12.85
N VAL A 234 5.59 5.74 13.42
CA VAL A 234 5.91 4.45 12.79
C VAL A 234 5.18 3.35 13.54
N TRP A 235 4.21 2.74 12.88
CA TRP A 235 3.40 1.66 13.44
C TRP A 235 3.93 0.31 12.99
N LEU A 236 4.22 -0.58 13.95
CA LEU A 236 4.47 -1.98 13.66
C LEU A 236 3.14 -2.73 13.65
N LEU A 237 2.90 -3.48 12.58
CA LEU A 237 1.66 -4.18 12.34
C LEU A 237 1.91 -5.69 12.25
N ARG A 238 1.06 -6.46 12.91
CA ARG A 238 0.96 -7.90 12.70
C ARG A 238 -0.18 -8.17 11.73
N VAL A 239 0.14 -8.67 10.55
CA VAL A 239 -0.85 -8.97 9.49
C VAL A 239 -1.39 -10.39 9.63
N ASP A 240 -0.58 -11.34 10.14
CA ASP A 240 -0.99 -12.74 10.34
C ASP A 240 -2.13 -12.91 11.37
N ALA A 241 -2.50 -11.83 12.06
CA ALA A 241 -3.55 -11.82 13.07
C ALA A 241 -4.76 -10.95 12.70
N VAL A 242 -4.81 -10.40 11.48
CA VAL A 242 -6.07 -9.83 10.99
C VAL A 242 -6.91 -10.96 10.42
N THR A 243 -7.27 -11.88 11.31
CA THR A 243 -8.64 -12.39 11.32
C THR A 243 -9.43 -11.28 12.01
N PRO A 244 -10.20 -10.44 11.31
CA PRO A 244 -11.08 -9.51 11.97
C PRO A 244 -12.01 -10.35 12.83
N GLY A 245 -11.86 -10.23 14.16
CA GLY A 245 -12.76 -10.85 15.12
C GLY A 245 -12.80 -12.38 15.04
N ALA A 246 -11.99 -13.05 15.88
CA ALA A 246 -12.37 -14.34 16.41
C ALA A 246 -13.58 -14.13 17.35
N ASP A 247 -14.67 -13.66 16.79
CA ASP A 247 -15.98 -13.65 17.41
C ASP A 247 -17.01 -13.77 16.30
N HIS A 248 -17.44 -15.02 16.05
CA HIS A 248 -18.65 -15.42 15.33
C HIS A 248 -18.91 -14.82 13.93
N SER A 249 -17.90 -14.50 13.12
CA SER A 249 -18.15 -14.23 11.71
C SER A 249 -18.21 -15.52 10.93
N VAL A 250 -19.40 -15.90 10.52
CA VAL A 250 -19.70 -16.97 9.58
C VAL A 250 -19.15 -16.56 8.21
N GLY A 251 -17.83 -16.76 7.95
CA GLY A 251 -17.25 -16.56 6.63
C GLY A 251 -16.03 -15.63 6.55
N GLY A 252 -15.27 -15.71 5.48
CA GLY A 252 -14.17 -14.78 5.17
C GLY A 252 -14.69 -13.43 4.65
N GLN A 253 -14.24 -12.33 5.25
CA GLN A 253 -14.47 -11.00 4.72
C GLN A 253 -13.50 -10.74 3.55
N GLU A 254 -14.02 -10.38 2.42
CA GLU A 254 -13.23 -9.96 1.25
C GLU A 254 -13.75 -8.62 0.74
N VAL A 255 -12.85 -7.79 0.22
CA VAL A 255 -13.23 -6.54 -0.44
C VAL A 255 -13.33 -6.81 -1.93
N VAL A 256 -14.40 -6.36 -2.55
CA VAL A 256 -14.58 -6.40 -4.00
C VAL A 256 -14.90 -5.00 -4.51
N SER A 257 -14.61 -4.73 -5.76
CA SER A 257 -14.97 -3.47 -6.39
C SER A 257 -16.26 -3.64 -7.19
N GLN A 258 -17.22 -2.75 -6.93
CA GLN A 258 -18.51 -2.72 -7.58
C GLN A 258 -18.59 -1.54 -8.54
N LEU A 259 -18.95 -1.84 -9.79
CA LEU A 259 -19.20 -0.87 -10.86
C LEU A 259 -20.70 -0.87 -11.16
N GLU A 260 -21.30 0.31 -11.30
CA GLU A 260 -22.72 0.42 -11.62
C GLU A 260 -22.97 1.49 -12.68
N THR A 261 -23.84 1.17 -13.63
CA THR A 261 -24.35 2.14 -14.60
C THR A 261 -25.80 1.86 -14.96
N HIS A 262 -26.56 2.91 -15.27
CA HIS A 262 -27.90 2.77 -15.82
C HIS A 262 -27.83 2.77 -17.34
N LEU A 263 -28.55 1.82 -17.96
CA LEU A 263 -28.64 1.67 -19.41
C LEU A 263 -30.12 1.76 -19.84
N ASP A 264 -30.43 2.64 -20.79
CA ASP A 264 -31.77 2.85 -21.35
C ASP A 264 -31.77 2.91 -22.87
N HIS A 265 -30.64 2.56 -23.49
CA HIS A 265 -30.43 2.73 -24.95
C HIS A 265 -30.02 1.45 -25.69
N LEU A 266 -29.72 0.36 -24.98
CA LEU A 266 -29.34 -0.90 -25.59
C LEU A 266 -30.58 -1.74 -25.92
N THR A 267 -30.54 -2.43 -27.06
CA THR A 267 -31.47 -3.53 -27.35
C THR A 267 -31.18 -4.74 -26.44
N GLY A 268 -32.15 -5.65 -26.32
CA GLY A 268 -31.93 -6.87 -25.53
C GLY A 268 -30.78 -7.75 -26.04
N GLU A 269 -30.55 -7.75 -27.38
CA GLU A 269 -29.47 -8.49 -28.01
C GLU A 269 -28.11 -7.87 -27.70
N GLU A 270 -27.95 -6.55 -27.83
CA GLU A 270 -26.74 -5.82 -27.49
C GLU A 270 -26.42 -5.94 -26.00
N LEU A 271 -27.44 -5.87 -25.15
CA LEU A 271 -27.28 -6.08 -23.71
C LEU A 271 -26.77 -7.49 -23.42
N GLY A 272 -27.37 -8.52 -24.03
CA GLY A 272 -26.95 -9.91 -23.88
C GLY A 272 -25.50 -10.13 -24.28
N GLN A 273 -25.05 -9.53 -25.40
CA GLN A 273 -23.66 -9.58 -25.84
C GLN A 273 -22.74 -8.88 -24.84
N ALA A 274 -23.08 -7.68 -24.34
CA ALA A 274 -22.29 -6.95 -23.34
C ALA A 274 -22.14 -7.74 -22.05
N LEU A 275 -23.22 -8.35 -21.55
CA LEU A 275 -23.18 -9.18 -20.35
C LEU A 275 -22.25 -10.39 -20.52
N SER A 276 -22.31 -11.07 -21.68
CA SER A 276 -21.44 -12.20 -21.98
C SER A 276 -19.96 -11.80 -22.01
N MET A 277 -19.64 -10.73 -22.75
CA MET A 277 -18.26 -10.23 -22.85
C MET A 277 -17.67 -9.80 -21.51
N LEU A 278 -18.46 -9.18 -20.66
CA LEU A 278 -18.03 -8.78 -19.31
C LEU A 278 -17.83 -9.99 -18.40
N ALA A 279 -18.70 -11.00 -18.49
CA ALA A 279 -18.60 -12.21 -17.68
C ALA A 279 -17.41 -13.11 -18.06
N GLU A 280 -16.86 -12.99 -19.26
CA GLU A 280 -15.70 -13.74 -19.73
C GLU A 280 -14.36 -13.14 -19.24
N MET A 281 -14.37 -11.94 -18.66
CA MET A 281 -13.15 -11.30 -18.16
C MET A 281 -12.66 -12.00 -16.88
N PRO A 282 -11.38 -12.38 -16.81
CA PRO A 282 -10.83 -13.12 -15.64
C PRO A 282 -10.95 -12.36 -14.31
N GLU A 283 -10.88 -11.03 -14.36
CA GLU A 283 -10.96 -10.15 -13.20
C GLU A 283 -12.39 -9.83 -12.75
N VAL A 284 -13.40 -10.18 -13.56
CA VAL A 284 -14.81 -9.97 -13.26
C VAL A 284 -15.34 -11.17 -12.46
N LEU A 285 -15.89 -10.89 -11.30
CA LEU A 285 -16.42 -11.88 -10.37
C LEU A 285 -17.89 -12.18 -10.60
N ASP A 286 -18.65 -11.17 -11.02
CA ASP A 286 -20.10 -11.28 -11.26
C ASP A 286 -20.60 -10.14 -12.14
N VAL A 287 -21.62 -10.43 -12.96
CA VAL A 287 -22.30 -9.46 -13.81
C VAL A 287 -23.80 -9.63 -13.61
N LEU A 288 -24.47 -8.57 -13.19
CA LEU A 288 -25.89 -8.59 -12.90
C LEU A 288 -26.63 -7.48 -13.65
N TRP A 289 -27.73 -7.84 -14.29
CA TRP A 289 -28.67 -6.90 -14.88
C TRP A 289 -29.95 -6.84 -14.05
N LEU A 290 -30.33 -5.66 -13.59
CA LEU A 290 -31.55 -5.37 -12.84
C LEU A 290 -32.46 -4.50 -13.71
N PRO A 291 -33.51 -5.05 -14.33
CA PRO A 291 -34.44 -4.27 -15.14
C PRO A 291 -35.27 -3.30 -14.28
N GLY A 292 -35.61 -2.18 -14.84
CA GLY A 292 -36.38 -1.14 -14.15
C GLY A 292 -36.96 -0.11 -15.12
N VAL A 293 -37.48 0.97 -14.56
CA VAL A 293 -38.01 2.12 -15.31
C VAL A 293 -37.20 3.35 -14.93
N GLY A 294 -36.59 3.98 -15.91
CA GLY A 294 -35.77 5.18 -15.74
C GLY A 294 -36.54 6.48 -15.95
N LYS A 295 -35.79 7.56 -16.19
CA LYS A 295 -36.34 8.90 -16.47
C LYS A 295 -37.29 8.84 -17.67
N LYS A 296 -38.35 9.65 -17.63
CA LYS A 296 -39.39 9.75 -18.67
C LYS A 296 -40.15 8.43 -18.92
N ASN A 297 -40.25 7.56 -17.89
CA ASN A 297 -40.93 6.26 -17.97
C ASN A 297 -40.36 5.34 -19.05
N ARG A 298 -39.06 5.43 -19.34
CA ARG A 298 -38.43 4.54 -20.33
C ARG A 298 -38.01 3.24 -19.67
N PRO A 299 -38.19 2.09 -20.36
CA PRO A 299 -37.54 0.86 -19.93
C PRO A 299 -36.04 1.06 -19.81
N SER A 300 -35.47 0.67 -18.72
CA SER A 300 -34.06 0.82 -18.45
C SER A 300 -33.63 -0.28 -17.45
N GLY A 301 -32.38 -0.30 -17.06
CA GLY A 301 -31.95 -1.15 -15.99
C GLY A 301 -30.61 -0.70 -15.42
N LEU A 302 -30.26 -1.32 -14.32
CA LEU A 302 -28.98 -1.16 -13.66
C LEU A 302 -28.08 -2.34 -14.03
N LEU A 303 -26.98 -2.06 -14.71
CA LEU A 303 -25.88 -3.00 -14.86
C LEU A 303 -24.96 -2.85 -13.63
N ARG A 304 -24.74 -3.97 -12.93
CA ARG A 304 -23.77 -4.09 -11.84
C ARG A 304 -22.72 -5.12 -12.21
N VAL A 305 -21.45 -4.74 -12.07
CA VAL A 305 -20.29 -5.60 -12.29
C VAL A 305 -19.48 -5.63 -11.00
N LEU A 306 -19.17 -6.81 -10.51
CA LEU A 306 -18.21 -7.00 -9.42
C LEU A 306 -16.88 -7.44 -10.00
N CYS A 307 -15.79 -6.81 -9.60
CA CYS A 307 -14.45 -7.19 -10.03
C CYS A 307 -13.46 -7.23 -8.86
N LEU A 308 -12.30 -7.84 -9.09
CA LEU A 308 -11.20 -7.85 -8.14
C LEU A 308 -10.68 -6.44 -7.89
N PRO A 309 -10.33 -6.09 -6.64
CA PRO A 309 -9.66 -4.83 -6.33
C PRO A 309 -8.37 -4.67 -7.13
N GLY A 310 -8.11 -3.43 -7.59
CA GLY A 310 -6.97 -3.13 -8.47
C GLY A 310 -7.27 -3.29 -9.97
N HIS A 311 -8.41 -3.90 -10.34
CA HIS A 311 -8.82 -4.10 -11.73
C HIS A 311 -9.98 -3.20 -12.17
N GLU A 312 -10.35 -2.22 -11.34
CA GLU A 312 -11.48 -1.31 -11.56
C GLU A 312 -11.39 -0.57 -12.90
N ASP A 313 -10.18 -0.16 -13.30
CA ASP A 313 -9.98 0.60 -14.54
C ASP A 313 -10.13 -0.29 -15.77
N ALA A 314 -9.67 -1.53 -15.72
CA ALA A 314 -9.85 -2.49 -16.82
C ALA A 314 -11.33 -2.83 -17.00
N ALA A 315 -12.02 -3.19 -15.92
CA ALA A 315 -13.44 -3.48 -15.89
C ALA A 315 -14.29 -2.25 -16.33
N SER A 316 -13.94 -1.05 -15.87
CA SER A 316 -14.63 0.20 -16.27
C SER A 316 -14.51 0.46 -17.77
N ARG A 317 -13.29 0.32 -18.33
CA ARG A 317 -13.09 0.46 -19.79
C ARG A 317 -13.89 -0.56 -20.58
N ALA A 318 -14.00 -1.79 -20.11
CA ALA A 318 -14.81 -2.82 -20.74
C ALA A 318 -16.30 -2.47 -20.71
N VAL A 319 -16.83 -2.04 -19.54
CA VAL A 319 -18.22 -1.57 -19.42
C VAL A 319 -18.48 -0.43 -20.40
N LEU A 320 -17.65 0.62 -20.43
CA LEU A 320 -17.80 1.73 -21.36
C LEU A 320 -17.77 1.29 -22.82
N ARG A 321 -16.85 0.37 -23.18
CA ARG A 321 -16.69 -0.13 -24.56
C ARG A 321 -17.88 -0.95 -25.03
N HIS A 322 -18.40 -1.84 -24.20
CA HIS A 322 -19.43 -2.79 -24.59
C HIS A 322 -20.85 -2.27 -24.41
N THR A 323 -21.03 -1.22 -23.58
CA THR A 323 -22.38 -0.64 -23.36
C THR A 323 -22.54 0.76 -23.93
N HIS A 324 -21.46 1.43 -24.32
CA HIS A 324 -21.47 2.84 -24.72
C HIS A 324 -22.15 3.79 -23.71
N THR A 325 -22.21 3.38 -22.43
CA THR A 325 -22.65 4.30 -21.36
C THR A 325 -21.71 5.49 -21.25
N LEU A 326 -22.23 6.66 -20.89
CA LEU A 326 -21.43 7.88 -20.74
C LEU A 326 -20.73 8.00 -19.38
N GLY A 327 -21.07 7.12 -18.45
CA GLY A 327 -20.47 7.13 -17.12
C GLY A 327 -20.94 5.98 -16.24
N LEU A 328 -20.14 5.66 -15.26
CA LEU A 328 -20.42 4.63 -14.26
C LEU A 328 -19.98 5.09 -12.86
N ARG A 329 -20.57 4.51 -11.85
CA ARG A 329 -20.19 4.69 -10.44
C ARG A 329 -19.27 3.54 -10.04
N ARG A 330 -18.30 3.83 -9.18
CA ARG A 330 -17.38 2.83 -8.61
C ARG A 330 -17.41 2.95 -7.10
N GLN A 331 -17.45 1.82 -6.42
CA GLN A 331 -17.32 1.75 -4.97
C GLN A 331 -16.66 0.42 -4.56
N ARG A 332 -15.91 0.44 -3.47
CA ARG A 332 -15.45 -0.78 -2.82
C ARG A 332 -16.50 -1.24 -1.84
N VAL A 333 -16.81 -2.52 -1.87
CA VAL A 333 -17.82 -3.13 -0.99
C VAL A 333 -17.21 -4.34 -0.29
N GLU A 334 -17.54 -4.48 0.97
CA GLU A 334 -17.20 -5.68 1.73
C GLU A 334 -18.15 -6.79 1.34
N ARG A 335 -17.60 -7.98 1.08
CA ARG A 335 -18.34 -9.19 0.80
C ARG A 335 -18.02 -10.23 1.85
N LEU A 336 -19.02 -10.70 2.55
CA LEU A 336 -18.90 -11.84 3.45
C LEU A 336 -19.14 -13.11 2.65
N GLY A 337 -18.13 -13.96 2.54
CA GLY A 337 -18.21 -15.22 1.82
C GLY A 337 -17.85 -16.41 2.72
N LEU A 338 -18.61 -17.49 2.69
CA LEU A 338 -18.22 -18.70 3.39
C LEU A 338 -16.93 -19.28 2.78
N PRO A 339 -15.96 -19.67 3.60
CA PRO A 339 -14.82 -20.44 3.12
C PRO A 339 -15.31 -21.68 2.40
N ARG A 340 -14.76 -21.93 1.23
CA ARG A 340 -15.20 -23.03 0.38
C ARG A 340 -14.01 -23.74 -0.24
N GLN A 341 -14.06 -25.08 -0.23
CA GLN A 341 -13.06 -25.93 -0.84
C GLN A 341 -13.65 -26.65 -2.04
N GLY A 342 -12.91 -26.67 -3.15
CA GLY A 342 -13.27 -27.51 -4.30
C GLY A 342 -13.15 -28.98 -3.94
N VAL A 343 -14.22 -29.73 -4.13
CA VAL A 343 -14.27 -31.16 -3.90
C VAL A 343 -14.97 -31.85 -5.06
N SER A 344 -14.81 -33.17 -5.17
CA SER A 344 -15.60 -33.99 -6.09
C SER A 344 -16.64 -34.76 -5.28
N THR A 345 -17.88 -34.77 -5.77
CA THR A 345 -18.95 -35.61 -5.22
C THR A 345 -19.46 -36.57 -6.29
N CYS A 346 -20.06 -37.66 -5.88
CA CYS A 346 -20.62 -38.62 -6.81
C CYS A 346 -22.14 -38.45 -6.92
N LEU A 347 -22.67 -38.41 -8.14
CA LEU A 347 -24.09 -38.42 -8.42
C LEU A 347 -24.37 -39.53 -9.43
N ASP A 348 -25.22 -40.49 -9.07
CA ASP A 348 -25.53 -41.65 -9.90
C ASP A 348 -24.29 -42.36 -10.49
N GLY A 349 -23.23 -42.49 -9.69
CA GLY A 349 -21.95 -43.10 -10.12
C GLY A 349 -21.03 -42.19 -10.93
N GLN A 350 -21.40 -40.95 -11.21
CA GLN A 350 -20.61 -39.97 -11.97
C GLN A 350 -19.98 -38.94 -11.04
N ALA A 351 -18.67 -38.75 -11.13
CA ALA A 351 -17.95 -37.72 -10.38
C ALA A 351 -18.31 -36.32 -10.86
N MET A 352 -18.71 -35.43 -9.95
CA MET A 352 -19.09 -34.05 -10.23
C MET A 352 -18.31 -33.07 -9.38
N PRO A 353 -17.85 -31.95 -9.95
CA PRO A 353 -17.25 -30.88 -9.18
C PRO A 353 -18.28 -30.24 -8.24
N ALA A 354 -17.87 -30.02 -7.01
CA ALA A 354 -18.69 -29.47 -5.96
C ALA A 354 -17.87 -28.56 -5.03
N LYS A 355 -18.57 -27.76 -4.24
CA LYS A 355 -17.98 -26.90 -3.21
C LYS A 355 -18.40 -27.41 -1.85
N LEU A 356 -17.41 -27.73 -0.99
CA LEU A 356 -17.58 -28.01 0.42
C LEU A 356 -17.49 -26.70 1.19
N TYR A 357 -18.42 -26.44 2.07
CA TYR A 357 -18.45 -25.29 2.97
C TYR A 357 -19.09 -25.67 4.31
N GLU A 358 -18.85 -24.87 5.32
CA GLU A 358 -19.33 -25.11 6.68
C GLU A 358 -20.20 -23.95 7.16
N ILE A 359 -21.29 -24.26 7.84
CA ILE A 359 -22.14 -23.29 8.54
C ILE A 359 -22.41 -23.86 9.94
N GLU A 360 -22.08 -23.11 10.98
CA GLU A 360 -22.30 -23.45 12.38
C GLU A 360 -21.81 -24.86 12.77
N GLY A 361 -20.63 -25.24 12.28
CA GLY A 361 -20.03 -26.54 12.55
C GLY A 361 -20.60 -27.71 11.73
N GLN A 362 -21.52 -27.43 10.79
CA GLN A 362 -22.05 -28.42 9.87
C GLN A 362 -21.49 -28.25 8.47
N SER A 363 -20.97 -29.34 7.90
CA SER A 363 -20.42 -29.36 6.56
C SER A 363 -21.50 -29.60 5.50
N TYR A 364 -21.46 -28.79 4.44
CA TYR A 364 -22.37 -28.88 3.31
C TYR A 364 -21.59 -29.02 2.00
N VAL A 365 -22.15 -29.78 1.07
CA VAL A 365 -21.60 -29.93 -0.27
C VAL A 365 -22.61 -29.44 -1.30
N ARG A 366 -22.17 -28.52 -2.17
CA ARG A 366 -22.98 -27.97 -3.25
C ARG A 366 -22.34 -28.26 -4.58
N VAL A 367 -23.02 -29.03 -5.42
CA VAL A 367 -22.56 -29.34 -6.79
C VAL A 367 -22.59 -28.09 -7.64
N GLU A 368 -21.59 -27.92 -8.53
CA GLU A 368 -21.50 -26.75 -9.40
C GLU A 368 -22.64 -26.74 -10.43
N ALA A 369 -23.20 -25.55 -10.69
CA ALA A 369 -24.38 -25.39 -11.54
C ALA A 369 -24.15 -25.85 -12.97
N GLU A 370 -22.96 -25.61 -13.53
CA GLU A 370 -22.62 -26.04 -14.87
C GLU A 370 -22.55 -27.56 -15.00
N ALA A 371 -21.97 -28.24 -14.00
CA ALA A 371 -21.91 -29.70 -13.95
C ALA A 371 -23.32 -30.31 -13.88
N VAL A 372 -24.21 -29.73 -13.04
CA VAL A 372 -25.62 -30.13 -12.95
C VAL A 372 -26.33 -29.89 -14.29
N GLY A 373 -26.10 -28.75 -14.94
CA GLY A 373 -26.70 -28.43 -16.24
C GLY A 373 -26.26 -29.37 -17.37
N ARG A 374 -25.00 -29.79 -17.37
CA ARG A 374 -24.44 -30.75 -18.32
C ARG A 374 -25.06 -32.13 -18.12
N ALA A 375 -25.01 -32.63 -16.90
CA ALA A 375 -25.58 -33.95 -16.57
C ALA A 375 -27.09 -34.01 -16.76
N ALA A 376 -27.81 -32.93 -16.53
CA ALA A 376 -29.25 -32.84 -16.78
C ALA A 376 -29.55 -32.97 -18.29
N ARG A 377 -28.80 -32.30 -19.16
CA ARG A 377 -28.93 -32.44 -20.62
C ARG A 377 -28.64 -33.85 -21.10
N GLU A 378 -27.57 -34.49 -20.57
CA GLU A 378 -27.21 -35.87 -20.92
C GLU A 378 -28.29 -36.87 -20.54
N LYS A 379 -29.02 -36.63 -19.47
CA LYS A 379 -30.08 -37.50 -18.95
C LYS A 379 -31.49 -37.12 -19.42
N GLY A 380 -31.63 -36.08 -20.23
CA GLY A 380 -32.96 -35.57 -20.68
C GLY A 380 -33.83 -35.04 -19.52
N LEU A 381 -33.20 -34.59 -18.41
CA LEU A 381 -33.88 -34.10 -17.21
C LEU A 381 -33.75 -32.59 -17.07
N GLY A 382 -34.63 -31.97 -16.28
CA GLY A 382 -34.47 -30.60 -15.88
C GLY A 382 -33.43 -30.49 -14.73
N ALA A 383 -32.55 -29.45 -14.76
CA ALA A 383 -31.54 -29.22 -13.71
C ALA A 383 -32.09 -29.20 -12.27
N PRO A 384 -33.33 -28.65 -11.98
CA PRO A 384 -33.91 -28.75 -10.66
C PRO A 384 -34.18 -30.17 -10.20
N ALA A 385 -34.67 -31.04 -11.08
CA ALA A 385 -34.95 -32.46 -10.77
C ALA A 385 -33.65 -33.19 -10.40
N LEU A 386 -32.55 -32.93 -11.09
CA LEU A 386 -31.26 -33.53 -10.79
C LEU A 386 -30.70 -33.04 -9.45
N ARG A 387 -30.89 -31.77 -9.10
CA ARG A 387 -30.49 -31.22 -7.77
C ARG A 387 -31.26 -31.86 -6.59
N LEU A 388 -32.53 -32.16 -6.78
CA LEU A 388 -33.34 -32.83 -5.75
C LEU A 388 -32.86 -34.27 -5.50
N HIS A 389 -32.37 -34.98 -6.52
CA HIS A 389 -31.73 -36.29 -6.39
C HIS A 389 -30.44 -36.21 -5.58
N CYS A 390 -29.59 -35.20 -5.82
CA CYS A 390 -28.36 -35.00 -5.06
C CYS A 390 -28.56 -34.80 -3.57
N GLY A 391 -29.67 -34.15 -3.16
CA GLY A 391 -30.01 -33.89 -1.73
C GLY A 391 -30.49 -35.11 -0.96
N ARG A 392 -30.99 -36.12 -1.63
CA ARG A 392 -31.53 -37.33 -0.97
C ARG A 392 -30.49 -38.41 -0.64
N GLU A 393 -29.39 -38.50 -1.41
CA GLU A 393 -28.39 -39.54 -1.21
C GLU A 393 -27.44 -39.30 -0.02
N LYS A 394 -27.40 -38.12 0.59
CA LYS A 394 -26.50 -37.80 1.70
C LYS A 394 -27.07 -37.90 3.10
N TYR A 395 -28.33 -38.23 3.28
CA TYR A 395 -28.93 -38.50 4.60
C TYR A 395 -29.07 -39.98 4.91
N GLY A 396 -28.36 -40.85 4.21
CA GLY A 396 -28.25 -42.26 4.51
C GLY A 396 -27.08 -42.56 5.44
N LYS A 397 -27.35 -42.55 6.73
CA LYS A 397 -26.70 -43.25 7.84
C LYS A 397 -25.22 -43.72 7.69
N SER A 398 -24.33 -43.20 8.52
CA SER A 398 -23.75 -43.99 9.63
C SER A 398 -23.09 -43.03 10.63
#